data_2cd6d078ef6fd50eb5e297d08af83b06
#
_entry.id   2cd6d078ef6fd50eb5e297d08af83b06
#
_cell.length_a   1.000
_cell.length_b   1.000
_cell.length_c   1.000
_cell.angle_alpha   90.00
_cell.angle_beta   90.00
_cell.angle_gamma   90.00
#
_symmetry.space_group_name_H-M   'P 1'
#
loop_
_entity.id
_entity.type
_entity.pdbx_description
1 polymer ?
#
loop_
_entity_poly.entity_id
_entity_poly.type
_entity_poly.pdbx_seq_one_letter_code
_entity_poly.pdbx_strand_id
1 'polypeptide(L)'
;LTDVKITLLTGRAHEKHTEGGDFRQATYRALRQGLMQTESVLLEPWYRFHIQLPTPCLGRAMTDLQQMGAELTAPEDRGGTSVLTGRGPVSKLRGYVRDLAAYTRGEGRMSCVSGGYAPCPEQDAIVQASGYDPERDTANPADSVFCQHGAGVIVPWQEVEDRAHLPSLRQRREEEAREAAAPVRRSAPSGTFAEDKELQAIFERTYGKGKQRSFLPGEEVRRREASSQPEKREIRQQLSGPEYLLVDGY
;
A
#
# COMPACT_ATOMS: atom_id res chain seq x y z
N LEU A 1 -5.20 -12.21 -5.62
CA LEU A 1 -4.55 -11.02 -5.06
C LEU A 1 -5.15 -10.70 -3.70
N THR A 2 -4.32 -10.40 -2.74
CA THR A 2 -4.70 -9.95 -1.40
C THR A 2 -3.82 -8.75 -1.01
N ASP A 3 -4.27 -7.98 -0.01
CA ASP A 3 -3.57 -6.78 0.48
C ASP A 3 -3.28 -5.71 -0.59
N VAL A 4 -4.17 -5.63 -1.58
CA VAL A 4 -4.10 -4.66 -2.68
C VAL A 4 -5.23 -3.65 -2.54
N LYS A 5 -4.89 -2.36 -2.53
CA LYS A 5 -5.86 -1.26 -2.60
C LYS A 5 -5.83 -0.67 -4.00
N ILE A 6 -6.94 -0.75 -4.71
CA ILE A 6 -7.12 -0.15 -6.03
C ILE A 6 -8.02 1.06 -5.88
N THR A 7 -7.55 2.23 -6.33
CA THR A 7 -8.31 3.48 -6.25
C THR A 7 -8.42 4.08 -7.65
N LEU A 8 -9.65 4.16 -8.16
CA LEU A 8 -9.92 4.91 -9.38
C LEU A 8 -9.88 6.40 -9.07
N LEU A 9 -8.90 7.10 -9.62
CA LEU A 9 -8.71 8.53 -9.40
C LEU A 9 -9.45 9.37 -10.43
N THR A 10 -9.39 8.98 -11.69
CA THR A 10 -10.03 9.68 -12.79
C THR A 10 -10.20 8.75 -13.99
N GLY A 11 -11.07 9.13 -14.89
CA GLY A 11 -11.26 8.49 -16.18
C GLY A 11 -11.86 9.52 -17.15
N ARG A 12 -11.50 9.45 -18.41
CA ARG A 12 -12.02 10.34 -19.43
C ARG A 12 -12.47 9.53 -20.64
N ALA A 13 -13.66 9.82 -21.13
CA ALA A 13 -14.19 9.27 -22.36
C ALA A 13 -13.99 10.28 -23.50
N HIS A 14 -13.78 9.79 -24.71
CA HIS A 14 -13.88 10.59 -25.92
C HIS A 14 -15.24 10.36 -26.56
N GLU A 15 -16.02 11.43 -26.77
CA GLU A 15 -17.43 11.35 -27.17
C GLU A 15 -17.68 10.56 -28.47
N LYS A 16 -16.70 10.56 -29.40
CA LYS A 16 -16.84 9.94 -30.72
C LYS A 16 -16.15 8.58 -30.86
N HIS A 17 -15.23 8.25 -29.94
CA HIS A 17 -14.33 7.11 -30.11
C HIS A 17 -14.34 6.13 -28.94
N THR A 18 -15.03 6.43 -27.84
CA THR A 18 -15.12 5.52 -26.69
C THR A 18 -16.36 4.64 -26.79
N GLU A 19 -16.17 3.34 -26.84
CA GLU A 19 -17.22 2.34 -26.87
C GLU A 19 -17.27 1.56 -25.54
N GLY A 20 -18.34 0.78 -25.34
CA GLY A 20 -18.62 0.12 -24.05
C GLY A 20 -17.56 -0.88 -23.57
N GLY A 21 -16.65 -1.34 -24.44
CA GLY A 21 -15.55 -2.23 -24.12
C GLY A 21 -14.25 -1.53 -23.67
N ASP A 22 -14.09 -0.27 -24.07
CA ASP A 22 -12.81 0.44 -23.94
C ASP A 22 -12.42 0.70 -22.47
N PHE A 23 -13.36 1.16 -21.64
CA PHE A 23 -13.12 1.30 -20.21
C PHE A 23 -12.68 0.00 -19.53
N ARG A 24 -13.23 -1.14 -19.96
CA ARG A 24 -12.85 -2.44 -19.43
C ARG A 24 -11.41 -2.77 -19.84
N GLN A 25 -11.06 -2.56 -21.10
CA GLN A 25 -9.71 -2.82 -21.59
C GLN A 25 -8.69 -1.88 -20.95
N ALA A 26 -8.99 -0.59 -20.87
CA ALA A 26 -8.15 0.38 -20.19
C ALA A 26 -7.89 0.00 -18.73
N THR A 27 -8.95 -0.38 -18.00
CA THR A 27 -8.83 -0.81 -16.60
C THR A 27 -7.96 -2.06 -16.46
N TYR A 28 -8.16 -3.07 -17.31
CA TYR A 28 -7.36 -4.30 -17.24
C TYR A 28 -5.89 -4.05 -17.52
N ARG A 29 -5.59 -3.24 -18.53
CA ARG A 29 -4.22 -2.90 -18.91
C ARG A 29 -3.54 -2.07 -17.84
N ALA A 30 -4.21 -1.06 -17.32
CA ALA A 30 -3.67 -0.21 -16.26
C ALA A 30 -3.41 -0.99 -14.95
N LEU A 31 -4.29 -1.92 -14.57
CA LEU A 31 -4.06 -2.80 -13.42
C LEU A 31 -2.82 -3.69 -13.63
N ARG A 32 -2.66 -4.25 -14.83
CA ARG A 32 -1.49 -5.09 -15.14
C ARG A 32 -0.21 -4.28 -15.21
N GLN A 33 -0.25 -3.10 -15.82
CA GLN A 33 0.88 -2.17 -15.79
C GLN A 33 1.30 -1.85 -14.35
N GLY A 34 0.34 -1.53 -13.48
CA GLY A 34 0.62 -1.30 -12.06
C GLY A 34 1.24 -2.51 -11.38
N LEU A 35 0.78 -3.73 -11.67
CA LEU A 35 1.38 -4.96 -11.13
C LEU A 35 2.81 -5.20 -11.66
N MET A 36 3.09 -4.84 -12.91
CA MET A 36 4.45 -4.94 -13.48
C MET A 36 5.45 -3.97 -12.81
N GLN A 37 4.96 -2.84 -12.33
CA GLN A 37 5.77 -1.82 -11.65
C GLN A 37 5.99 -2.11 -10.16
N THR A 38 5.34 -3.15 -9.61
CA THR A 38 5.43 -3.47 -8.19
C THR A 38 6.21 -4.74 -7.93
N GLU A 39 6.81 -4.79 -6.76
CA GLU A 39 7.35 -6.03 -6.21
C GLU A 39 6.19 -6.85 -5.61
N SER A 40 5.92 -8.01 -6.24
CA SER A 40 4.88 -8.93 -5.78
C SER A 40 5.49 -9.96 -4.83
N VAL A 41 4.81 -10.21 -3.72
CA VAL A 41 5.19 -11.24 -2.75
C VAL A 41 4.20 -12.39 -2.84
N LEU A 42 4.73 -13.60 -3.03
CA LEU A 42 3.92 -14.81 -3.03
C LEU A 42 3.55 -15.18 -1.59
N LEU A 43 2.26 -15.32 -1.35
CA LEU A 43 1.73 -15.76 -0.06
C LEU A 43 1.29 -17.21 -0.14
N GLU A 44 1.59 -17.97 0.91
CA GLU A 44 1.08 -19.33 1.10
C GLU A 44 0.03 -19.38 2.23
N PRO A 45 -1.00 -20.26 2.12
CA PRO A 45 -1.98 -20.43 3.17
C PRO A 45 -1.36 -21.12 4.38
N TRP A 46 -1.81 -20.72 5.57
CA TRP A 46 -1.42 -21.30 6.83
C TRP A 46 -2.60 -21.88 7.56
N TYR A 47 -2.37 -22.96 8.35
CA TYR A 47 -3.29 -23.49 9.34
C TYR A 47 -2.93 -22.97 10.73
N ARG A 48 -3.94 -22.72 11.54
CA ARG A 48 -3.85 -22.83 12.99
C ARG A 48 -4.28 -24.23 13.37
N PHE A 49 -3.46 -24.94 14.12
CA PHE A 49 -3.73 -26.30 14.50
C PHE A 49 -3.79 -26.47 16.01
N HIS A 50 -4.53 -27.50 16.40
CA HIS A 50 -4.62 -27.99 17.76
C HIS A 50 -4.43 -29.49 17.70
N ILE A 51 -3.40 -29.99 18.41
CA ILE A 51 -3.02 -31.40 18.42
C ILE A 51 -3.15 -31.91 19.86
N GLN A 52 -3.79 -33.06 20.02
CA GLN A 52 -3.83 -33.82 21.25
C GLN A 52 -3.12 -35.16 21.02
N LEU A 53 -2.19 -35.51 21.88
CA LEU A 53 -1.36 -36.73 21.71
C LEU A 53 -0.85 -37.22 23.06
N PRO A 54 -0.49 -38.52 23.17
CA PRO A 54 0.17 -39.07 24.37
C PRO A 54 1.46 -38.33 24.69
N THR A 55 1.67 -37.95 25.96
CA THR A 55 2.84 -37.17 26.40
C THR A 55 4.19 -37.75 25.95
N PRO A 56 4.41 -39.09 25.92
CA PRO A 56 5.66 -39.66 25.40
C PRO A 56 5.96 -39.33 23.92
N CYS A 57 4.93 -39.01 23.14
CA CYS A 57 5.07 -38.66 21.72
C CYS A 57 5.28 -37.17 21.47
N LEU A 58 5.20 -36.31 22.50
CA LEU A 58 5.27 -34.86 22.39
C LEU A 58 6.58 -34.37 21.73
N GLY A 59 7.72 -34.87 22.18
CA GLY A 59 9.02 -34.46 21.66
C GLY A 59 9.17 -34.72 20.16
N ARG A 60 8.68 -35.87 19.67
CA ARG A 60 8.63 -36.19 18.26
C ARG A 60 7.74 -35.20 17.49
N ALA A 61 6.51 -34.98 17.97
CA ALA A 61 5.59 -34.06 17.34
C ALA A 61 6.16 -32.63 17.22
N MET A 62 6.81 -32.15 18.27
CA MET A 62 7.44 -30.83 18.25
C MET A 62 8.57 -30.75 17.21
N THR A 63 9.40 -31.79 17.14
CA THR A 63 10.50 -31.85 16.16
C THR A 63 9.96 -31.89 14.72
N ASP A 64 8.99 -32.76 14.45
CA ASP A 64 8.39 -32.90 13.14
C ASP A 64 7.77 -31.56 12.67
N LEU A 65 6.99 -30.91 13.53
CA LEU A 65 6.32 -29.65 13.23
C LEU A 65 7.33 -28.48 13.04
N GLN A 66 8.39 -28.44 13.83
CA GLN A 66 9.47 -27.46 13.66
C GLN A 66 10.19 -27.64 12.31
N GLN A 67 10.46 -28.88 11.90
CA GLN A 67 11.03 -29.18 10.60
C GLN A 67 10.11 -28.79 9.44
N MET A 68 8.81 -28.82 9.68
CA MET A 68 7.80 -28.33 8.73
C MET A 68 7.63 -26.81 8.72
N GLY A 69 8.44 -26.08 9.50
CA GLY A 69 8.36 -24.63 9.60
C GLY A 69 7.17 -24.12 10.40
N ALA A 70 6.59 -24.94 11.26
CA ALA A 70 5.47 -24.51 12.11
C ALA A 70 5.97 -23.71 13.32
N GLU A 71 5.19 -22.70 13.70
CA GLU A 71 5.35 -21.94 14.94
C GLU A 71 4.51 -22.58 16.03
N LEU A 72 5.18 -23.01 17.11
CA LEU A 72 4.56 -23.72 18.21
C LEU A 72 4.40 -22.82 19.43
N THR A 73 3.28 -22.97 20.14
CA THR A 73 3.11 -22.43 21.49
C THR A 73 3.63 -23.44 22.53
N ALA A 74 3.82 -22.99 23.76
CA ALA A 74 4.19 -23.91 24.85
C ALA A 74 3.14 -25.02 24.99
N PRO A 75 3.59 -26.30 25.08
CA PRO A 75 2.67 -27.43 25.24
C PRO A 75 2.03 -27.41 26.63
N GLU A 76 0.76 -27.88 26.68
CA GLU A 76 0.03 -28.10 27.92
C GLU A 76 -0.01 -29.61 28.23
N ASP A 77 0.37 -29.99 29.44
CA ASP A 77 0.20 -31.38 29.90
C ASP A 77 -1.11 -31.56 30.69
N ARG A 78 -1.86 -32.58 30.33
CA ARG A 78 -3.16 -32.90 30.93
C ARG A 78 -3.20 -34.37 31.40
N GLY A 79 -2.24 -34.72 32.26
CA GLY A 79 -2.26 -36.05 32.92
C GLY A 79 -2.04 -37.21 31.93
N GLY A 80 -0.91 -37.21 31.22
CA GLY A 80 -0.56 -38.27 30.25
C GLY A 80 -0.96 -37.99 28.80
N THR A 81 -1.76 -36.95 28.57
CA THR A 81 -2.07 -36.39 27.24
C THR A 81 -1.57 -34.99 27.16
N SER A 82 -0.79 -34.67 26.14
CA SER A 82 -0.31 -33.31 25.88
C SER A 82 -1.12 -32.65 24.77
N VAL A 83 -1.32 -31.36 24.94
CA VAL A 83 -1.97 -30.50 23.95
C VAL A 83 -0.90 -29.57 23.37
N LEU A 84 -0.79 -29.56 22.04
CA LEU A 84 0.13 -28.71 21.30
C LEU A 84 -0.67 -27.85 20.33
N THR A 85 -0.49 -26.54 20.41
CA THR A 85 -1.12 -25.60 19.50
C THR A 85 -0.07 -24.81 18.76
N GLY A 86 -0.44 -24.30 17.59
CA GLY A 86 0.48 -23.55 16.77
C GLY A 86 -0.12 -23.18 15.43
N ARG A 87 0.74 -22.65 14.56
CA ARG A 87 0.39 -22.38 13.17
C ARG A 87 1.52 -22.84 12.25
N GLY A 88 1.19 -23.17 11.01
CA GLY A 88 2.18 -23.61 10.03
C GLY A 88 1.64 -23.69 8.62
N PRO A 89 2.54 -23.80 7.62
CA PRO A 89 2.17 -23.79 6.21
C PRO A 89 1.34 -25.03 5.83
N VAL A 90 0.26 -24.81 5.09
CA VAL A 90 -0.63 -25.88 4.62
C VAL A 90 0.12 -26.89 3.75
N SER A 91 1.05 -26.41 2.93
CA SER A 91 1.88 -27.21 2.02
C SER A 91 2.64 -28.33 2.74
N LYS A 92 3.16 -28.05 3.93
CA LYS A 92 3.95 -29.00 4.74
C LYS A 92 3.07 -29.82 5.70
N LEU A 93 1.97 -29.25 6.22
CA LEU A 93 1.12 -29.90 7.22
C LEU A 93 0.06 -30.84 6.63
N ARG A 94 -0.19 -30.78 5.33
CA ARG A 94 -1.31 -31.48 4.66
C ARG A 94 -1.35 -33.00 4.89
N GLY A 95 -0.19 -33.64 5.06
CA GLY A 95 -0.10 -35.08 5.27
C GLY A 95 0.11 -35.50 6.73
N TYR A 96 0.41 -34.55 7.61
CA TYR A 96 0.90 -34.83 8.96
C TYR A 96 -0.10 -35.60 9.86
N VAL A 97 -1.39 -35.42 9.66
CA VAL A 97 -2.42 -36.16 10.41
C VAL A 97 -2.21 -37.68 10.32
N ARG A 98 -1.79 -38.18 9.13
CA ARG A 98 -1.52 -39.62 8.93
C ARG A 98 -0.27 -40.05 9.68
N ASP A 99 0.77 -39.26 9.66
CA ASP A 99 2.01 -39.57 10.35
C ASP A 99 1.82 -39.51 11.86
N LEU A 100 1.07 -38.51 12.36
CA LEU A 100 0.64 -38.42 13.75
C LEU A 100 -0.10 -39.67 14.19
N ALA A 101 -1.11 -40.12 13.44
CA ALA A 101 -1.88 -41.30 13.75
C ALA A 101 -1.00 -42.57 13.75
N ALA A 102 -0.04 -42.68 12.83
CA ALA A 102 0.83 -43.83 12.74
C ALA A 102 1.72 -44.00 13.98
N TYR A 103 2.42 -42.98 14.42
CA TYR A 103 3.34 -43.13 15.56
C TYR A 103 2.65 -43.03 16.93
N THR A 104 1.45 -42.44 16.99
CA THR A 104 0.64 -42.41 18.21
C THR A 104 -0.32 -43.61 18.32
N ARG A 105 -0.27 -44.59 17.41
CA ARG A 105 -1.15 -45.74 17.32
C ARG A 105 -2.65 -45.40 17.27
N GLY A 106 -2.94 -44.25 16.63
CA GLY A 106 -4.31 -43.72 16.46
C GLY A 106 -4.85 -42.90 17.64
N GLU A 107 -4.04 -42.69 18.70
CA GLU A 107 -4.47 -41.87 19.85
C GLU A 107 -4.31 -40.38 19.58
N GLY A 108 -3.37 -40.00 18.67
CA GLY A 108 -3.15 -38.61 18.27
C GLY A 108 -4.29 -38.05 17.43
N ARG A 109 -4.73 -36.85 17.76
CA ARG A 109 -5.77 -36.12 17.03
C ARG A 109 -5.28 -34.74 16.68
N MET A 110 -5.53 -34.29 15.44
CA MET A 110 -5.21 -32.96 14.96
C MET A 110 -6.45 -32.33 14.36
N SER A 111 -6.73 -31.10 14.76
CA SER A 111 -7.74 -30.24 14.14
C SER A 111 -7.06 -29.01 13.58
N CYS A 112 -7.50 -28.56 12.41
CA CYS A 112 -6.96 -27.40 11.71
C CYS A 112 -8.08 -26.45 11.33
N VAL A 113 -7.79 -25.16 11.46
CA VAL A 113 -8.63 -24.08 10.94
C VAL A 113 -7.77 -23.14 10.11
N SER A 114 -8.37 -22.35 9.23
CA SER A 114 -7.63 -21.36 8.44
C SER A 114 -6.86 -20.41 9.37
N GLY A 115 -5.57 -20.27 9.15
CA GLY A 115 -4.65 -19.40 9.88
C GLY A 115 -4.28 -18.12 9.12
N GLY A 116 -4.91 -17.88 7.96
CA GLY A 116 -4.58 -16.77 7.08
C GLY A 116 -3.48 -17.13 6.08
N TYR A 117 -2.70 -16.14 5.69
CA TYR A 117 -1.62 -16.25 4.73
C TYR A 117 -0.33 -15.68 5.33
N ALA A 118 0.81 -16.19 4.86
CA ALA A 118 2.13 -15.66 5.19
C ALA A 118 3.04 -15.69 3.96
N PRO A 119 4.12 -14.89 3.91
CA PRO A 119 5.07 -14.93 2.81
C PRO A 119 5.63 -16.32 2.60
N CYS A 120 5.69 -16.75 1.34
CA CYS A 120 6.21 -18.07 0.98
C CYS A 120 7.75 -18.07 0.95
N PRO A 121 8.44 -18.86 1.78
CA PRO A 121 9.90 -18.92 1.79
C PRO A 121 10.50 -19.45 0.48
N GLU A 122 9.75 -20.28 -0.26
CA GLU A 122 10.15 -20.91 -1.50
C GLU A 122 9.67 -20.15 -2.75
N GLN A 123 9.35 -18.84 -2.60
CA GLN A 123 8.78 -18.01 -3.67
C GLN A 123 9.53 -18.15 -4.98
N ASP A 124 10.86 -17.98 -4.97
CA ASP A 124 11.67 -17.97 -6.19
C ASP A 124 11.63 -19.31 -6.93
N ALA A 125 11.67 -20.42 -6.19
CA ALA A 125 11.57 -21.75 -6.77
C ALA A 125 10.20 -21.99 -7.40
N ILE A 126 9.13 -21.54 -6.77
CA ILE A 126 7.76 -21.67 -7.27
C ILE A 126 7.55 -20.81 -8.52
N VAL A 127 8.03 -19.57 -8.49
CA VAL A 127 7.95 -18.65 -9.64
C VAL A 127 8.71 -19.23 -10.83
N GLN A 128 9.93 -19.71 -10.62
CA GLN A 128 10.72 -20.35 -11.68
C GLN A 128 10.03 -21.62 -12.22
N ALA A 129 9.51 -22.46 -11.35
CA ALA A 129 8.79 -23.68 -11.75
C ALA A 129 7.51 -23.39 -12.53
N SER A 130 6.84 -22.26 -12.27
CA SER A 130 5.64 -21.88 -13.00
C SER A 130 5.94 -21.48 -14.44
N GLY A 131 7.14 -20.95 -14.72
CA GLY A 131 7.56 -20.49 -16.04
C GLY A 131 6.67 -19.41 -16.66
N TYR A 132 5.85 -18.74 -15.84
CA TYR A 132 4.98 -17.67 -16.32
C TYR A 132 5.78 -16.42 -16.69
N ASP A 133 5.57 -15.96 -17.92
CA ASP A 133 6.16 -14.73 -18.45
C ASP A 133 5.04 -13.72 -18.77
N PRO A 134 4.89 -12.67 -17.97
CA PRO A 134 3.81 -11.70 -18.15
C PRO A 134 3.92 -10.88 -19.44
N GLU A 135 5.12 -10.76 -20.03
CA GLU A 135 5.31 -10.04 -21.30
C GLU A 135 4.86 -10.88 -22.50
N ARG A 136 4.87 -12.21 -22.37
CA ARG A 136 4.38 -13.14 -23.38
C ARG A 136 2.90 -13.47 -23.27
N ASP A 137 2.24 -13.04 -22.22
CA ASP A 137 0.79 -13.27 -22.03
C ASP A 137 -0.05 -12.33 -22.89
N THR A 138 -0.20 -12.68 -24.16
CA THR A 138 -0.98 -11.90 -25.14
C THR A 138 -2.49 -11.87 -24.82
N ALA A 139 -2.98 -12.80 -24.01
CA ALA A 139 -4.38 -12.81 -23.57
C ALA A 139 -4.63 -11.76 -22.49
N ASN A 140 -3.60 -11.43 -21.72
CA ASN A 140 -3.65 -10.48 -20.62
C ASN A 140 -2.51 -9.45 -20.66
N PRO A 141 -2.41 -8.63 -21.72
CA PRO A 141 -1.28 -7.73 -21.89
C PRO A 141 -1.26 -6.62 -20.84
N ALA A 142 -0.05 -6.24 -20.43
CA ALA A 142 0.20 -5.04 -19.61
C ALA A 142 0.38 -3.79 -20.47
N ASP A 143 0.67 -3.97 -21.76
CA ASP A 143 0.85 -2.88 -22.72
C ASP A 143 -0.46 -2.13 -22.96
N SER A 144 -0.35 -0.84 -23.24
CA SER A 144 -1.49 0.02 -23.58
C SER A 144 -1.70 0.14 -25.11
N VAL A 145 -2.88 0.60 -25.49
CA VAL A 145 -3.18 0.91 -26.90
C VAL A 145 -3.51 2.40 -27.00
N PHE A 146 -2.70 3.12 -27.76
CA PHE A 146 -2.92 4.55 -28.00
C PHE A 146 -3.46 4.75 -29.42
N CYS A 147 -4.34 5.73 -29.57
CA CYS A 147 -4.82 6.15 -30.87
C CYS A 147 -3.85 7.19 -31.47
N GLN A 148 -3.18 6.85 -32.55
CA GLN A 148 -2.34 7.77 -33.30
C GLN A 148 -2.86 7.85 -34.75
N HIS A 149 -3.23 9.05 -35.19
CA HIS A 149 -3.77 9.29 -36.54
C HIS A 149 -4.94 8.36 -36.95
N GLY A 150 -5.79 7.99 -35.97
CA GLY A 150 -6.93 7.10 -36.21
C GLY A 150 -6.61 5.59 -36.21
N ALA A 151 -5.37 5.20 -35.95
CA ALA A 151 -4.96 3.81 -35.80
C ALA A 151 -4.55 3.49 -34.37
N GLY A 152 -4.87 2.28 -33.90
CA GLY A 152 -4.42 1.76 -32.61
C GLY A 152 -2.94 1.39 -32.67
N VAL A 153 -2.12 1.97 -31.80
CA VAL A 153 -0.70 1.66 -31.65
C VAL A 153 -0.46 1.06 -30.28
N ILE A 154 0.18 -0.12 -30.23
CA ILE A 154 0.57 -0.75 -28.97
C ILE A 154 1.77 0.00 -28.40
N VAL A 155 1.66 0.40 -27.14
CA VAL A 155 2.72 1.07 -26.37
C VAL A 155 3.13 0.13 -25.24
N PRO A 156 4.41 -0.30 -25.18
CA PRO A 156 4.92 -1.12 -24.09
C PRO A 156 4.65 -0.49 -22.73
N TRP A 157 4.36 -1.31 -21.73
CA TRP A 157 3.97 -0.84 -20.39
C TRP A 157 5.02 0.07 -19.74
N GLN A 158 6.30 -0.10 -20.06
CA GLN A 158 7.40 0.74 -19.59
C GLN A 158 7.34 2.17 -20.13
N GLU A 159 6.80 2.34 -21.36
CA GLU A 159 6.80 3.62 -22.07
C GLU A 159 5.46 4.37 -21.96
N VAL A 160 4.47 3.80 -21.28
CA VAL A 160 3.11 4.38 -21.21
C VAL A 160 3.12 5.75 -20.54
N GLU A 161 3.86 5.93 -19.45
CA GLU A 161 3.92 7.21 -18.74
C GLU A 161 4.59 8.30 -19.58
N ASP A 162 5.65 7.96 -20.32
CA ASP A 162 6.40 8.89 -21.16
C ASP A 162 5.62 9.30 -22.42
N ARG A 163 4.79 8.39 -22.93
CA ARG A 163 3.97 8.64 -24.13
C ARG A 163 2.57 9.19 -23.83
N ALA A 164 2.18 9.21 -22.55
CA ALA A 164 0.91 9.78 -22.14
C ALA A 164 0.89 11.29 -22.45
N HIS A 165 -0.14 11.74 -23.18
CA HIS A 165 -0.29 13.16 -23.52
C HIS A 165 -0.82 14.04 -22.37
N LEU A 166 -1.20 13.42 -21.25
CA LEU A 166 -1.59 14.08 -20.02
C LEU A 166 -0.69 13.61 -18.88
N PRO A 167 -0.18 14.54 -18.05
CA PRO A 167 0.59 14.16 -16.89
C PRO A 167 -0.28 13.33 -15.94
N SER A 168 0.29 12.29 -15.37
CA SER A 168 -0.38 11.47 -14.38
C SER A 168 -0.77 12.32 -13.16
N LEU A 169 -1.83 11.94 -12.44
CA LEU A 169 -2.19 12.64 -11.20
C LEU A 169 -1.08 12.54 -10.15
N ARG A 170 -0.27 11.49 -10.19
CA ARG A 170 0.91 11.34 -9.35
C ARG A 170 1.95 12.41 -9.68
N GLN A 171 2.30 12.54 -10.96
CA GLN A 171 3.24 13.57 -11.41
C GLN A 171 2.77 14.98 -11.04
N ARG A 172 1.47 15.28 -11.24
CA ARG A 172 0.90 16.58 -10.84
C ARG A 172 0.97 16.83 -9.33
N ARG A 173 0.68 15.84 -8.51
CA ARG A 173 0.80 15.95 -7.05
C ARG A 173 2.24 16.12 -6.59
N GLU A 174 3.18 15.44 -7.24
CA GLU A 174 4.61 15.59 -6.97
C GLU A 174 5.11 16.97 -7.37
N GLU A 175 4.64 17.52 -8.49
CA GLU A 175 4.92 18.89 -8.93
C GLU A 175 4.33 19.94 -7.98
N GLU A 176 3.05 19.80 -7.62
CA GLU A 176 2.38 20.65 -6.64
C GLU A 176 3.08 20.63 -5.27
N ALA A 177 3.49 19.45 -4.81
CA ALA A 177 4.24 19.29 -3.57
C ALA A 177 5.63 19.92 -3.66
N ARG A 178 6.28 19.84 -4.82
CA ARG A 178 7.59 20.44 -5.09
C ARG A 178 7.51 21.96 -5.18
N GLU A 179 6.47 22.50 -5.81
CA GLU A 179 6.20 23.93 -5.85
C GLU A 179 5.86 24.48 -4.46
N ALA A 180 5.05 23.76 -3.67
CA ALA A 180 4.73 24.14 -2.31
C ALA A 180 5.93 24.09 -1.35
N ALA A 181 6.88 23.18 -1.60
CA ALA A 181 8.12 23.05 -0.86
C ALA A 181 9.23 24.02 -1.35
N ALA A 182 9.07 24.61 -2.53
CA ALA A 182 10.02 25.58 -3.03
C ALA A 182 10.06 26.80 -2.09
N PRO A 183 11.26 27.26 -1.68
CA PRO A 183 11.38 28.41 -0.82
C PRO A 183 10.72 29.60 -1.51
N VAL A 184 9.68 30.15 -0.90
CA VAL A 184 9.06 31.39 -1.38
C VAL A 184 10.19 32.42 -1.46
N ARG A 185 10.69 32.70 -2.65
CA ARG A 185 11.57 33.85 -2.87
C ARG A 185 10.71 35.07 -2.50
N ARG A 186 10.81 35.50 -1.25
CA ARG A 186 10.34 36.82 -0.89
C ARG A 186 11.13 37.79 -1.76
N SER A 187 10.48 38.29 -2.82
CA SER A 187 11.01 39.44 -3.53
C SER A 187 11.23 40.50 -2.47
N ALA A 188 12.45 40.93 -2.29
CA ALA A 188 12.73 42.09 -1.43
C ALA A 188 11.79 43.19 -1.91
N PRO A 189 11.13 43.92 -0.99
CA PRO A 189 10.29 45.03 -1.38
C PRO A 189 11.14 46.01 -2.17
N SER A 190 10.87 46.11 -3.46
CA SER A 190 11.59 47.02 -4.38
C SER A 190 10.98 48.43 -4.34
N GLY A 191 10.24 48.75 -3.31
CA GLY A 191 9.69 50.07 -3.08
C GLY A 191 10.80 51.03 -2.60
N THR A 192 10.97 52.11 -3.30
CA THR A 192 11.82 53.20 -2.80
C THR A 192 11.13 53.89 -1.65
N PHE A 193 11.89 54.42 -0.66
CA PHE A 193 11.36 55.11 0.53
C PHE A 193 10.39 56.26 0.15
N ALA A 194 10.46 56.77 -1.07
CA ALA A 194 9.54 57.76 -1.64
C ALA A 194 8.16 57.18 -1.97
N GLU A 195 8.12 55.97 -2.52
CA GLU A 195 6.86 55.27 -2.87
C GLU A 195 6.11 54.82 -1.64
N ASP A 196 6.80 54.37 -0.57
CA ASP A 196 6.21 54.05 0.71
C ASP A 196 5.53 55.25 1.37
N LYS A 197 6.15 56.44 1.22
CA LYS A 197 5.61 57.68 1.75
C LYS A 197 4.39 58.18 0.98
N GLU A 198 4.37 57.96 -0.33
CA GLU A 198 3.20 58.24 -1.19
C GLU A 198 2.04 57.28 -0.88
N LEU A 199 2.30 56.02 -0.75
CA LEU A 199 1.31 55.01 -0.34
C LEU A 199 0.73 55.31 1.04
N GLN A 200 1.55 55.71 2.00
CA GLN A 200 1.10 56.11 3.34
C GLN A 200 0.23 57.39 3.27
N ALA A 201 0.58 58.36 2.44
CA ALA A 201 -0.24 59.56 2.25
C ALA A 201 -1.58 59.28 1.58
N ILE A 202 -1.63 58.34 0.62
CA ILE A 202 -2.86 57.89 -0.02
C ILE A 202 -3.74 57.14 0.99
N PHE A 203 -3.14 56.29 1.82
CA PHE A 203 -3.86 55.52 2.85
C PHE A 203 -4.46 56.44 3.93
N GLU A 204 -3.71 57.41 4.41
CA GLU A 204 -4.20 58.41 5.38
C GLU A 204 -5.34 59.28 4.80
N ARG A 205 -5.27 59.58 3.49
CA ARG A 205 -6.30 60.37 2.80
C ARG A 205 -7.59 59.59 2.59
N THR A 206 -7.50 58.27 2.44
CA THR A 206 -8.67 57.40 2.14
C THR A 206 -9.33 56.86 3.39
N TYR A 207 -8.55 56.51 4.42
CA TYR A 207 -9.03 55.84 5.62
C TYR A 207 -8.85 56.62 6.94
N GLY A 208 -8.33 57.84 6.84
CA GLY A 208 -8.05 58.69 8.01
C GLY A 208 -6.78 58.28 8.75
N LYS A 209 -6.28 59.19 9.64
CA LYS A 209 -5.07 58.93 10.44
C LYS A 209 -5.28 57.77 11.39
N GLY A 210 -4.74 56.59 11.06
CA GLY A 210 -4.70 55.46 11.96
C GLY A 210 -3.87 55.73 13.20
N LYS A 211 -4.40 55.44 14.38
CA LYS A 211 -3.63 55.51 15.64
C LYS A 211 -2.46 54.52 15.52
N GLN A 212 -1.25 55.06 15.38
CA GLN A 212 -0.02 54.26 15.49
C GLN A 212 0.06 53.64 16.87
N ARG A 213 -0.18 52.33 16.97
CA ARG A 213 0.25 51.56 18.13
C ARG A 213 1.77 51.40 18.04
N SER A 214 2.50 52.16 18.88
CA SER A 214 3.93 51.95 19.04
C SER A 214 4.14 50.55 19.63
N PHE A 215 4.73 49.67 18.85
CA PHE A 215 5.30 48.42 19.36
C PHE A 215 6.57 48.79 20.12
N LEU A 216 6.49 48.86 21.42
CA LEU A 216 7.66 48.85 22.29
C LEU A 216 8.19 47.42 22.36
N PRO A 217 9.47 47.16 22.07
CA PRO A 217 10.06 45.85 22.26
C PRO A 217 10.29 45.64 23.76
N GLY A 218 9.57 44.70 24.36
CA GLY A 218 9.89 44.27 25.71
C GLY A 218 8.73 44.01 26.69
N GLU A 219 7.57 43.61 26.25
CA GLU A 219 6.57 43.02 27.13
C GLU A 219 6.35 41.55 26.81
N GLU A 220 6.86 40.69 27.70
CA GLU A 220 6.57 39.26 27.72
C GLU A 220 5.05 39.06 27.84
N VAL A 221 4.45 38.57 26.73
CA VAL A 221 3.07 38.13 26.76
C VAL A 221 3.00 36.90 27.64
N ARG A 222 2.58 37.06 28.88
CA ARG A 222 2.14 35.96 29.75
C ARG A 222 1.04 35.20 29.01
N ARG A 223 1.40 34.06 28.44
CA ARG A 223 0.44 33.07 27.95
C ARG A 223 -0.45 32.66 29.13
N ARG A 224 -1.70 33.04 29.09
CA ARG A 224 -2.75 32.36 29.85
C ARG A 224 -2.84 30.95 29.30
N GLU A 225 -2.39 29.99 30.11
CA GLU A 225 -2.67 28.57 29.90
C GLU A 225 -4.18 28.36 30.06
N ALA A 226 -4.89 28.31 28.95
CA ALA A 226 -6.20 27.72 28.91
C ALA A 226 -5.98 26.20 28.92
N SER A 227 -6.30 25.56 30.04
CA SER A 227 -6.38 24.12 30.17
C SER A 227 -7.54 23.59 29.29
N SER A 228 -7.23 23.21 28.11
CA SER A 228 -8.03 22.28 27.34
C SER A 228 -7.11 21.12 26.93
N GLN A 229 -7.28 20.01 27.63
CA GLN A 229 -6.67 18.75 27.23
C GLN A 229 -7.10 18.45 25.80
N PRO A 230 -6.19 18.25 24.85
CA PRO A 230 -6.56 17.70 23.58
C PRO A 230 -6.89 16.21 23.79
N GLU A 231 -8.15 15.83 23.60
CA GLU A 231 -8.49 14.44 23.37
C GLU A 231 -7.53 13.87 22.33
N LYS A 232 -6.73 12.90 22.74
CA LYS A 232 -5.93 12.08 21.85
C LYS A 232 -6.89 11.30 20.94
N ARG A 233 -7.27 11.89 19.82
CA ARG A 233 -7.73 11.11 18.67
C ARG A 233 -6.56 10.28 18.22
N GLU A 234 -6.57 9.00 18.53
CA GLU A 234 -5.75 8.01 17.86
C GLU A 234 -6.09 8.08 16.38
N ILE A 235 -5.28 8.80 15.63
CA ILE A 235 -5.25 8.67 14.17
C ILE A 235 -4.70 7.27 13.94
N ARG A 236 -5.59 6.29 13.70
CA ARG A 236 -5.20 5.03 13.07
C ARG A 236 -4.44 5.43 11.82
N GLN A 237 -3.13 5.20 11.82
CA GLN A 237 -2.33 5.25 10.62
C GLN A 237 -2.97 4.24 9.65
N GLN A 238 -3.74 4.75 8.70
CA GLN A 238 -4.11 3.97 7.53
C GLN A 238 -2.79 3.67 6.84
N LEU A 239 -2.42 2.40 6.81
CA LEU A 239 -1.34 1.90 5.99
C LEU A 239 -1.65 2.34 4.55
N SER A 240 -0.98 3.39 4.10
CA SER A 240 -1.02 3.80 2.70
C SER A 240 -0.18 2.81 1.93
N GLY A 241 -0.81 1.80 1.35
CA GLY A 241 -0.19 0.99 0.32
C GLY A 241 0.14 1.85 -0.90
N PRO A 242 0.98 1.37 -1.81
CA PRO A 242 1.33 2.09 -3.02
C PRO A 242 0.06 2.44 -3.82
N GLU A 243 -0.09 3.73 -4.15
CA GLU A 243 -1.20 4.21 -4.98
C GLU A 243 -0.82 4.04 -6.46
N TYR A 244 -1.64 3.33 -7.23
CA TYR A 244 -1.45 3.13 -8.67
C TYR A 244 -2.42 4.00 -9.44
N LEU A 245 -1.89 4.63 -10.50
CA LEU A 245 -2.66 5.45 -11.41
C LEU A 245 -3.10 4.62 -12.61
N LEU A 246 -4.41 4.59 -12.87
CA LEU A 246 -4.97 4.09 -14.12
C LEU A 246 -4.89 5.22 -15.15
N VAL A 247 -4.00 5.09 -16.13
CA VAL A 247 -3.91 6.04 -17.25
C VAL A 247 -4.60 5.41 -18.45
N ASP A 248 -5.68 6.03 -18.90
CA ASP A 248 -6.29 5.73 -20.19
C ASP A 248 -5.61 6.60 -21.25
N GLY A 249 -5.01 5.95 -22.24
CA GLY A 249 -4.24 6.61 -23.28
C GLY A 249 -5.13 7.05 -24.45
N TYR A 250 -5.93 8.10 -24.28
CA TYR A 250 -6.56 8.81 -25.39
C TYR A 250 -6.05 10.23 -25.52
#